data_39f3c3f5e85b617b030285d9a31fb038
#
_entry.id   39f3c3f5e85b617b030285d9a31fb038
#
_cell.length_a   1.000
_cell.length_b   1.000
_cell.length_c   1.000
_cell.angle_alpha   90.00
_cell.angle_beta   90.00
_cell.angle_gamma   90.00
#
_symmetry.space_group_name_H-M   'P 1'
#
loop_
_entity.id
_entity.type
_entity.pdbx_description
1 polymer ?
#
loop_
_entity_poly.entity_id
_entity_poly.type
_entity_poly.pdbx_seq_one_letter_code
_entity_poly.pdbx_strand_id
1 'polypeptide(L)'
;IFSLNHRQAEREMWRMQRESKNRSEQKRLFFLLKLPVIRFLLLFLHFVIFRLEMRTEPTTYNLLNTITFPEDLRRLSVEELPEVCKELRQDIIKEVSCNPGHFAASLGTVELTVALHYVFNTPYDRIVWDVGHQAYGHKILTGRREAFSTNRKFKGVRPFPSPEESDYDTFTCGHASNSISAALGMAVAAAEKGEKDRHVVAVIGDGSMSGGLAFEGLNNASSTPNNLLIILNDNDMSIDRSVGGMKQYLFNLTTSNRYNQLRFKTSRLLFKMGLLNEDRRKALIRFANSLKSMAAQQQNIFEGMNIRYFGPI
;
A
#
# COMPACT_ATOMS: atom_id res chain seq x y z
N ILE A 1 11.56 5.00 -13.64
CA ILE A 1 10.61 5.07 -14.78
C ILE A 1 11.33 5.69 -15.99
N PHE A 2 12.04 6.83 -15.84
CA PHE A 2 12.79 7.46 -16.95
C PHE A 2 13.87 6.58 -17.58
N SER A 3 14.53 5.70 -16.84
CA SER A 3 15.59 4.85 -17.36
C SER A 3 15.09 3.67 -18.22
N LEU A 4 13.90 3.12 -17.93
CA LEU A 4 13.31 2.04 -18.73
C LEU A 4 12.78 2.56 -20.08
N ASN A 5 12.10 3.70 -20.06
CA ASN A 5 11.59 4.33 -21.28
C ASN A 5 12.72 4.83 -22.19
N HIS A 6 13.84 5.25 -21.63
CA HIS A 6 15.01 5.66 -22.42
C HIS A 6 15.58 4.51 -23.24
N ARG A 7 15.74 3.33 -22.63
CA ARG A 7 16.27 2.13 -23.34
C ARG A 7 15.29 1.56 -24.38
N GLN A 8 14.00 1.74 -24.18
CA GLN A 8 12.98 1.29 -25.13
C GLN A 8 12.92 2.24 -26.32
N ALA A 9 12.93 3.55 -26.09
CA ALA A 9 13.03 4.58 -27.12
C ALA A 9 14.33 4.44 -27.94
N GLU A 10 15.46 4.13 -27.28
CA GLU A 10 16.71 3.83 -27.98
C GLU A 10 16.60 2.59 -28.87
N ARG A 11 15.97 1.50 -28.44
CA ARG A 11 15.79 0.28 -29.25
C ARG A 11 14.92 0.53 -30.47
N GLU A 12 13.84 1.26 -30.34
CA GLU A 12 12.98 1.64 -31.46
C GLU A 12 13.67 2.59 -32.43
N MET A 13 14.44 3.53 -31.92
CA MET A 13 15.28 4.42 -32.73
C MET A 13 16.34 3.63 -33.51
N TRP A 14 16.97 2.62 -32.92
CA TRP A 14 17.89 1.70 -33.57
C TRP A 14 17.18 0.82 -34.60
N ARG A 15 15.93 0.46 -34.38
CA ARG A 15 15.11 -0.31 -35.31
C ARG A 15 14.76 0.51 -36.55
N MET A 16 14.31 1.75 -36.38
CA MET A 16 14.06 2.69 -37.50
C MET A 16 15.32 3.01 -38.28
N GLN A 17 16.50 3.09 -37.67
CA GLN A 17 17.78 3.27 -38.34
C GLN A 17 18.19 2.08 -39.22
N ARG A 18 17.81 0.86 -38.85
CA ARG A 18 18.08 -0.34 -39.68
C ARG A 18 17.19 -0.46 -40.91
N GLU A 19 16.01 0.11 -40.87
CA GLU A 19 15.02 0.02 -41.96
C GLU A 19 15.19 1.08 -43.05
N SER A 20 15.95 2.15 -42.78
CA SER A 20 16.21 3.20 -43.77
C SER A 20 17.39 2.83 -44.71
N LYS A 21 17.08 2.49 -45.96
CA LYS A 21 18.07 2.09 -46.99
C LYS A 21 18.91 3.24 -47.58
N ASN A 22 18.72 4.50 -47.16
CA ASN A 22 19.39 5.65 -47.76
C ASN A 22 20.39 6.32 -46.81
N ARG A 23 21.70 6.14 -47.04
CA ARG A 23 22.81 6.67 -46.22
C ARG A 23 22.81 8.19 -46.02
N SER A 24 22.24 8.95 -46.96
CA SER A 24 22.19 10.41 -46.87
C SER A 24 21.07 10.90 -45.95
N GLU A 25 19.92 10.23 -45.98
CA GLU A 25 18.79 10.49 -45.03
C GLU A 25 19.15 10.05 -43.61
N GLN A 26 19.86 8.92 -43.47
CA GLN A 26 20.36 8.47 -42.17
C GLN A 26 21.28 9.50 -41.53
N LYS A 27 22.19 10.13 -42.29
CA LYS A 27 23.07 11.17 -41.75
C LYS A 27 22.32 12.43 -41.35
N ARG A 28 21.31 12.85 -42.12
CA ARG A 28 20.44 13.99 -41.79
C ARG A 28 19.57 13.72 -40.57
N LEU A 29 18.95 12.55 -40.51
CA LEU A 29 18.14 12.12 -39.37
C LEU A 29 18.99 12.00 -38.10
N PHE A 30 20.21 11.42 -38.23
CA PHE A 30 21.16 11.30 -37.14
C PHE A 30 21.65 12.66 -36.62
N PHE A 31 21.81 13.64 -37.48
CA PHE A 31 22.17 15.01 -37.10
C PHE A 31 21.00 15.72 -36.41
N LEU A 32 19.79 15.56 -36.92
CA LEU A 32 18.58 16.12 -36.31
C LEU A 32 18.29 15.50 -34.92
N LEU A 33 18.51 14.20 -34.74
CA LEU A 33 18.36 13.50 -33.48
C LEU A 33 19.40 13.88 -32.42
N LYS A 34 20.52 14.50 -32.81
CA LYS A 34 21.52 15.07 -31.90
C LYS A 34 21.11 16.42 -31.30
N LEU A 35 20.13 17.09 -31.87
CA LEU A 35 19.63 18.35 -31.33
C LEU A 35 18.76 18.06 -30.08
N PRO A 36 19.11 18.62 -28.91
CA PRO A 36 18.38 18.37 -27.66
C PRO A 36 16.88 18.66 -27.76
N VAL A 37 16.48 19.65 -28.54
CA VAL A 37 15.11 20.07 -28.76
C VAL A 37 14.29 19.01 -29.51
N ILE A 38 14.84 18.39 -30.55
CA ILE A 38 14.15 17.37 -31.34
C ILE A 38 14.02 16.08 -30.52
N ARG A 39 15.03 15.74 -29.75
CA ARG A 39 15.00 14.60 -28.84
C ARG A 39 13.93 14.79 -27.77
N PHE A 40 13.79 15.99 -27.23
CA PHE A 40 12.75 16.36 -26.28
C PHE A 40 11.35 16.29 -26.93
N LEU A 41 11.20 16.84 -28.15
CA LEU A 41 9.94 16.80 -28.89
C LEU A 41 9.50 15.36 -29.23
N LEU A 42 10.42 14.49 -29.62
CA LEU A 42 10.13 13.08 -29.89
C LEU A 42 9.73 12.32 -28.60
N LEU A 43 10.41 12.57 -27.48
CA LEU A 43 10.05 12.02 -26.20
C LEU A 43 8.68 12.54 -25.71
N PHE A 44 8.42 13.83 -25.92
CA PHE A 44 7.14 14.43 -25.60
C PHE A 44 6.00 13.87 -26.47
N LEU A 45 6.22 13.73 -27.78
CA LEU A 45 5.26 13.13 -28.70
C LEU A 45 4.99 11.66 -28.36
N HIS A 46 6.03 10.90 -28.06
CA HIS A 46 5.88 9.51 -27.60
C HIS A 46 5.08 9.42 -26.28
N PHE A 47 5.36 10.32 -25.35
CA PHE A 47 4.59 10.43 -24.11
C PHE A 47 3.11 10.79 -24.36
N VAL A 48 2.84 11.71 -25.30
CA VAL A 48 1.48 12.10 -25.66
C VAL A 48 0.74 10.94 -26.36
N ILE A 49 1.40 10.24 -27.30
CA ILE A 49 0.83 9.06 -27.98
C ILE A 49 0.55 7.95 -26.95
N PHE A 50 1.50 7.61 -26.11
CA PHE A 50 1.33 6.63 -25.05
C PHE A 50 0.15 6.99 -24.12
N ARG A 51 0.01 8.27 -23.78
CA ARG A 51 -1.10 8.77 -22.96
C ARG A 51 -2.45 8.68 -23.67
N LEU A 52 -2.48 8.84 -25.00
CA LEU A 52 -3.68 8.68 -25.82
C LEU A 52 -4.04 7.20 -25.97
N GLU A 53 -3.07 6.32 -26.21
CA GLU A 53 -3.27 4.87 -26.29
C GLU A 53 -3.81 4.32 -24.97
N MET A 54 -3.24 4.71 -23.83
CA MET A 54 -3.73 4.30 -22.50
C MET A 54 -5.18 4.76 -22.23
N ARG A 55 -5.65 5.85 -22.88
CA ARG A 55 -7.03 6.31 -22.75
C ARG A 55 -8.02 5.54 -23.63
N THR A 56 -7.56 5.04 -24.78
CA THR A 56 -8.43 4.47 -25.82
C THR A 56 -8.58 2.95 -25.69
N GLU A 57 -7.65 2.26 -25.01
CA GLU A 57 -7.76 0.83 -24.78
C GLU A 57 -8.92 0.54 -23.78
N PRO A 58 -10.00 -0.11 -24.24
CA PRO A 58 -11.04 -0.59 -23.35
C PRO A 58 -10.47 -1.71 -22.49
N THR A 59 -10.00 -1.40 -21.31
CA THR A 59 -9.60 -2.42 -20.32
C THR A 59 -10.86 -3.11 -19.81
N THR A 60 -11.12 -4.30 -20.31
CA THR A 60 -12.19 -5.15 -19.81
C THR A 60 -11.67 -5.86 -18.58
N TYR A 61 -12.15 -5.46 -17.41
CA TYR A 61 -11.88 -6.15 -16.15
C TYR A 61 -13.00 -7.18 -15.92
N ASN A 62 -12.64 -8.40 -15.56
CA ASN A 62 -13.63 -9.46 -15.33
C ASN A 62 -14.24 -9.35 -13.93
N LEU A 63 -13.40 -9.25 -12.90
CA LEU A 63 -13.84 -9.22 -11.51
C LEU A 63 -14.07 -7.81 -11.01
N LEU A 64 -13.16 -6.87 -11.29
CA LEU A 64 -13.28 -5.48 -10.80
C LEU A 64 -14.55 -4.80 -11.32
N ASN A 65 -15.07 -5.19 -12.50
CA ASN A 65 -16.33 -4.67 -13.02
C ASN A 65 -17.57 -5.13 -12.23
N THR A 66 -17.46 -6.21 -11.48
CA THR A 66 -18.54 -6.73 -10.62
C THR A 66 -18.52 -6.14 -9.22
N ILE A 67 -17.48 -5.39 -8.88
CA ILE A 67 -17.25 -4.81 -7.56
C ILE A 67 -17.58 -3.31 -7.60
N THR A 68 -18.66 -2.93 -6.96
CA THR A 68 -18.99 -1.51 -6.72
C THR A 68 -18.65 -1.12 -5.29
N PHE A 69 -18.97 -2.00 -4.34
CA PHE A 69 -18.75 -1.78 -2.91
C PHE A 69 -18.04 -3.00 -2.28
N PRO A 70 -17.48 -2.85 -1.07
CA PRO A 70 -16.80 -3.95 -0.37
C PRO A 70 -17.66 -5.19 -0.16
N GLU A 71 -18.99 -5.06 -0.10
CA GLU A 71 -19.92 -6.18 -0.01
C GLU A 71 -19.80 -7.12 -1.22
N ASP A 72 -19.58 -6.57 -2.41
CA ASP A 72 -19.42 -7.36 -3.64
C ASP A 72 -18.09 -8.12 -3.61
N LEU A 73 -17.02 -7.43 -3.15
CA LEU A 73 -15.70 -8.04 -2.98
C LEU A 73 -15.76 -9.24 -2.00
N ARG A 74 -16.51 -9.12 -0.90
CA ARG A 74 -16.65 -10.19 0.10
C ARG A 74 -17.42 -11.43 -0.38
N ARG A 75 -18.11 -11.34 -1.53
CA ARG A 75 -18.78 -12.49 -2.16
C ARG A 75 -17.83 -13.37 -2.98
N LEU A 76 -16.66 -12.85 -3.31
CA LEU A 76 -15.65 -13.59 -4.07
C LEU A 76 -14.93 -14.62 -3.19
N SER A 77 -14.40 -15.65 -3.80
CA SER A 77 -13.52 -16.61 -3.12
C SER A 77 -12.13 -16.01 -2.89
N VAL A 78 -11.38 -16.56 -1.94
CA VAL A 78 -10.01 -16.09 -1.63
C VAL A 78 -9.09 -16.28 -2.84
N GLU A 79 -9.34 -17.32 -3.65
CA GLU A 79 -8.57 -17.65 -4.85
C GLU A 79 -8.73 -16.62 -5.97
N GLU A 80 -9.83 -15.84 -5.97
CA GLU A 80 -10.10 -14.78 -6.95
C GLU A 80 -9.43 -13.44 -6.56
N LEU A 81 -9.09 -13.23 -5.29
CA LEU A 81 -8.52 -11.96 -4.81
C LEU A 81 -7.21 -11.56 -5.51
N PRO A 82 -6.29 -12.46 -5.87
CA PRO A 82 -5.10 -12.08 -6.64
C PRO A 82 -5.43 -11.45 -8.00
N GLU A 83 -6.48 -11.92 -8.70
CA GLU A 83 -6.90 -11.31 -9.96
C GLU A 83 -7.54 -9.95 -9.73
N VAL A 84 -8.35 -9.78 -8.68
CA VAL A 84 -8.86 -8.46 -8.26
C VAL A 84 -7.71 -7.49 -8.00
N CYS A 85 -6.67 -7.92 -7.28
CA CYS A 85 -5.49 -7.09 -7.03
C CYS A 85 -4.79 -6.67 -8.33
N LYS A 86 -4.67 -7.59 -9.29
CA LYS A 86 -4.05 -7.32 -10.58
C LYS A 86 -4.87 -6.32 -11.40
N GLU A 87 -6.20 -6.51 -11.49
CA GLU A 87 -7.11 -5.60 -12.19
C GLU A 87 -7.15 -4.21 -11.53
N LEU A 88 -7.23 -4.14 -10.19
CA LEU A 88 -7.20 -2.89 -9.44
C LEU A 88 -5.87 -2.14 -9.66
N ARG A 89 -4.76 -2.86 -9.71
CA ARG A 89 -3.45 -2.27 -10.01
C ARG A 89 -3.42 -1.67 -11.41
N GLN A 90 -3.97 -2.37 -12.40
CA GLN A 90 -4.06 -1.88 -13.78
C GLN A 90 -4.97 -0.65 -13.88
N ASP A 91 -6.09 -0.65 -13.18
CA ASP A 91 -7.01 0.49 -13.14
C ASP A 91 -6.34 1.74 -12.53
N ILE A 92 -5.63 1.58 -11.41
CA ILE A 92 -4.83 2.67 -10.81
C ILE A 92 -3.75 3.17 -11.79
N ILE A 93 -3.03 2.28 -12.46
CA ILE A 93 -2.00 2.64 -13.45
C ILE A 93 -2.62 3.47 -14.57
N LYS A 94 -3.72 3.00 -15.13
CA LYS A 94 -4.45 3.68 -16.22
C LYS A 94 -4.87 5.09 -15.79
N GLU A 95 -5.56 5.20 -14.68
CA GLU A 95 -6.11 6.47 -14.21
C GLU A 95 -5.02 7.48 -13.82
N VAL A 96 -3.99 7.05 -13.10
CA VAL A 96 -2.90 7.94 -12.66
C VAL A 96 -1.94 8.29 -13.82
N SER A 97 -1.87 7.48 -14.88
CA SER A 97 -1.14 7.86 -16.11
C SER A 97 -1.78 9.05 -16.81
N CYS A 98 -3.09 9.20 -16.68
CA CYS A 98 -3.87 10.30 -17.26
C CYS A 98 -4.02 11.52 -16.33
N ASN A 99 -4.10 11.26 -15.03
CA ASN A 99 -4.28 12.28 -14.00
C ASN A 99 -3.12 12.22 -13.00
N PRO A 100 -2.48 13.35 -12.68
CA PRO A 100 -1.39 13.35 -11.70
C PRO A 100 -1.85 12.85 -10.33
N GLY A 101 -1.02 12.04 -9.67
CA GLY A 101 -1.37 11.47 -8.37
C GLY A 101 -0.21 10.74 -7.69
N HIS A 102 -0.49 10.16 -6.53
CA HIS A 102 0.45 9.36 -5.74
C HIS A 102 0.50 7.92 -6.28
N PHE A 103 1.31 7.70 -7.31
CA PHE A 103 1.35 6.46 -8.07
C PHE A 103 1.94 5.30 -7.24
N ALA A 104 3.21 5.40 -6.86
CA ALA A 104 3.94 4.32 -6.20
C ALA A 104 3.31 3.92 -4.85
N ALA A 105 2.91 4.92 -4.05
CA ALA A 105 2.29 4.70 -2.75
C ALA A 105 0.97 3.90 -2.86
N SER A 106 0.13 4.24 -3.85
CA SER A 106 -1.14 3.54 -4.05
C SER A 106 -0.96 2.15 -4.65
N LEU A 107 0.06 1.92 -5.49
CA LEU A 107 0.38 0.59 -6.00
C LEU A 107 0.93 -0.35 -4.92
N GLY A 108 1.66 0.20 -3.95
CA GLY A 108 2.20 -0.57 -2.82
C GLY A 108 1.16 -1.04 -1.81
N THR A 109 -0.07 -0.52 -1.88
CA THR A 109 -1.16 -0.87 -0.95
C THR A 109 -2.32 -1.61 -1.60
N VAL A 110 -2.19 -2.09 -2.83
CA VAL A 110 -3.28 -2.77 -3.54
C VAL A 110 -3.73 -4.02 -2.80
N GLU A 111 -2.82 -4.94 -2.50
CA GLU A 111 -3.12 -6.19 -1.80
C GLU A 111 -3.65 -5.91 -0.39
N LEU A 112 -3.03 -4.99 0.32
CA LEU A 112 -3.47 -4.55 1.64
C LEU A 112 -4.91 -4.01 1.59
N THR A 113 -5.22 -3.16 0.60
CA THR A 113 -6.56 -2.57 0.46
C THR A 113 -7.61 -3.62 0.17
N VAL A 114 -7.33 -4.55 -0.75
CA VAL A 114 -8.23 -5.68 -1.05
C VAL A 114 -8.45 -6.54 0.18
N ALA A 115 -7.39 -6.91 0.89
CA ALA A 115 -7.47 -7.70 2.11
C ALA A 115 -8.27 -7.00 3.21
N LEU A 116 -8.08 -5.71 3.42
CA LEU A 116 -8.81 -4.93 4.42
C LEU A 116 -10.31 -4.91 4.13
N HIS A 117 -10.71 -4.62 2.89
CA HIS A 117 -12.13 -4.59 2.51
C HIS A 117 -12.78 -5.96 2.40
N TYR A 118 -11.97 -7.01 2.24
CA TYR A 118 -12.45 -8.39 2.27
C TYR A 118 -12.71 -8.87 3.69
N VAL A 119 -11.81 -8.57 4.63
CA VAL A 119 -11.86 -9.06 6.01
C VAL A 119 -12.78 -8.22 6.90
N PHE A 120 -12.70 -6.89 6.79
CA PHE A 120 -13.44 -5.98 7.65
C PHE A 120 -14.77 -5.55 7.02
N ASN A 121 -15.80 -5.49 7.83
CA ASN A 121 -17.15 -5.11 7.42
C ASN A 121 -17.31 -3.59 7.33
N THR A 122 -16.59 -2.97 6.39
CA THR A 122 -16.73 -1.52 6.14
C THR A 122 -18.08 -1.19 5.48
N PRO A 123 -18.73 -0.05 5.80
CA PRO A 123 -18.26 1.04 6.65
C PRO A 123 -18.54 0.88 8.16
N TYR A 124 -19.13 -0.23 8.62
CA TYR A 124 -19.31 -0.50 10.06
C TYR A 124 -17.96 -0.54 10.78
N ASP A 125 -17.03 -1.36 10.32
CA ASP A 125 -15.64 -1.29 10.72
C ASP A 125 -14.99 -0.04 10.09
N ARG A 126 -14.04 0.56 10.78
CA ARG A 126 -13.45 1.84 10.39
C ARG A 126 -12.01 1.68 9.92
N ILE A 127 -11.68 2.25 8.76
CA ILE A 127 -10.31 2.30 8.25
C ILE A 127 -9.88 3.77 8.19
N VAL A 128 -8.79 4.09 8.87
CA VAL A 128 -8.17 5.42 8.89
C VAL A 128 -6.85 5.36 8.14
N TRP A 129 -6.76 6.07 7.02
CA TRP A 129 -5.56 6.16 6.21
C TRP A 129 -4.71 7.34 6.65
N ASP A 130 -3.46 7.10 7.04
CA ASP A 130 -2.53 8.20 7.32
C ASP A 130 -2.19 8.98 6.06
N VAL A 131 -2.26 10.31 6.09
CA VAL A 131 -2.15 11.23 4.95
C VAL A 131 -3.24 11.01 3.90
N GLY A 132 -3.53 9.75 3.52
CA GLY A 132 -4.50 9.39 2.49
C GLY A 132 -3.94 9.21 1.08
N HIS A 133 -2.64 9.38 0.87
CA HIS A 133 -1.97 9.21 -0.43
C HIS A 133 -1.90 7.75 -0.90
N GLN A 134 -2.17 6.80 -0.02
CA GLN A 134 -2.21 5.35 -0.26
C GLN A 134 -3.62 4.82 -0.55
N ALA A 135 -4.64 5.68 -0.57
CA ALA A 135 -6.05 5.27 -0.52
C ALA A 135 -6.75 5.24 -1.89
N TYR A 136 -6.03 5.18 -3.02
CA TYR A 136 -6.69 5.14 -4.33
C TYR A 136 -7.47 3.84 -4.54
N GLY A 137 -6.89 2.69 -4.19
CA GLY A 137 -7.60 1.42 -4.20
C GLY A 137 -8.84 1.42 -3.32
N HIS A 138 -8.76 2.01 -2.12
CA HIS A 138 -9.89 2.20 -1.23
C HIS A 138 -11.02 3.00 -1.91
N LYS A 139 -10.71 4.12 -2.57
CA LYS A 139 -11.72 4.91 -3.29
C LYS A 139 -12.38 4.13 -4.42
N ILE A 140 -11.59 3.40 -5.20
CA ILE A 140 -12.08 2.57 -6.31
C ILE A 140 -13.03 1.47 -5.80
N LEU A 141 -12.66 0.76 -4.74
CA LEU A 141 -13.47 -0.33 -4.16
C LEU A 141 -14.67 0.15 -3.33
N THR A 142 -14.84 1.45 -3.12
CA THR A 142 -15.91 2.04 -2.33
C THR A 142 -16.79 2.98 -3.15
N GLY A 143 -17.16 2.58 -4.36
CA GLY A 143 -18.17 3.21 -5.21
C GLY A 143 -17.70 4.41 -6.03
N ARG A 144 -16.38 4.75 -6.02
CA ARG A 144 -15.89 5.95 -6.73
C ARG A 144 -15.09 5.62 -7.99
N ARG A 145 -15.14 4.38 -8.46
CA ARG A 145 -14.35 3.93 -9.61
C ARG A 145 -14.66 4.72 -10.88
N GLU A 146 -15.91 4.85 -11.25
CA GLU A 146 -16.32 5.59 -12.46
C GLU A 146 -15.93 7.07 -12.40
N ALA A 147 -16.08 7.67 -11.22
CA ALA A 147 -15.71 9.07 -10.99
C ALA A 147 -14.20 9.27 -10.82
N PHE A 148 -13.38 8.20 -10.68
CA PHE A 148 -11.97 8.31 -10.32
C PHE A 148 -11.14 9.02 -11.38
N SER A 149 -11.56 9.04 -12.63
CA SER A 149 -10.99 9.87 -13.71
C SER A 149 -11.03 11.38 -13.42
N THR A 150 -11.84 11.81 -12.44
CA THR A 150 -11.92 13.20 -11.96
C THR A 150 -11.09 13.45 -10.70
N ASN A 151 -10.33 12.44 -10.22
CA ASN A 151 -9.53 12.56 -9.02
C ASN A 151 -8.60 13.78 -9.09
N ARG A 152 -8.57 14.59 -8.01
CA ARG A 152 -7.79 15.83 -7.89
C ARG A 152 -8.21 16.96 -8.83
N LYS A 153 -9.31 16.84 -9.56
CA LYS A 153 -9.89 17.92 -10.38
C LYS A 153 -10.88 18.74 -9.58
N PHE A 154 -11.10 19.96 -10.01
CA PHE A 154 -12.12 20.83 -9.41
C PHE A 154 -13.50 20.19 -9.50
N LYS A 155 -14.23 20.10 -8.39
CA LYS A 155 -15.50 19.39 -8.25
C LYS A 155 -15.47 17.88 -8.59
N GLY A 156 -14.31 17.31 -8.73
CA GLY A 156 -14.12 15.87 -8.90
C GLY A 156 -13.85 15.16 -7.57
N VAL A 157 -13.44 13.88 -7.67
CA VAL A 157 -13.04 13.07 -6.51
C VAL A 157 -11.89 13.74 -5.77
N ARG A 158 -12.01 13.86 -4.45
CA ARG A 158 -11.00 14.48 -3.58
C ARG A 158 -9.69 13.70 -3.62
N PRO A 159 -8.53 14.35 -3.46
CA PRO A 159 -7.22 13.68 -3.49
C PRO A 159 -7.02 12.68 -2.35
N PHE A 160 -7.68 12.91 -1.21
CA PHE A 160 -7.60 12.13 0.01
C PHE A 160 -9.00 11.74 0.51
N PRO A 161 -9.13 10.67 1.32
CA PRO A 161 -10.39 10.32 1.96
C PRO A 161 -10.99 11.47 2.76
N SER A 162 -12.31 11.62 2.68
CA SER A 162 -13.08 12.63 3.41
C SER A 162 -14.50 12.14 3.66
N PRO A 163 -15.01 12.20 4.89
CA PRO A 163 -16.40 11.80 5.22
C PRO A 163 -17.48 12.56 4.46
N GLU A 164 -17.15 13.73 3.91
CA GLU A 164 -18.07 14.48 3.05
C GLU A 164 -18.20 13.89 1.64
N GLU A 165 -17.31 12.97 1.25
CA GLU A 165 -17.31 12.34 -0.05
C GLU A 165 -17.93 10.93 -0.02
N SER A 166 -17.73 10.19 1.06
CA SER A 166 -18.19 8.80 1.17
C SER A 166 -18.29 8.36 2.63
N ASP A 167 -19.31 7.55 2.94
CA ASP A 167 -19.49 6.94 4.27
C ASP A 167 -18.35 5.95 4.62
N TYR A 168 -17.61 5.49 3.62
CA TYR A 168 -16.43 4.63 3.80
C TYR A 168 -15.19 5.42 4.24
N ASP A 169 -15.19 6.73 4.04
CA ASP A 169 -14.11 7.63 4.44
C ASP A 169 -14.36 8.09 5.89
N THR A 170 -13.77 7.41 6.85
CA THR A 170 -14.10 7.61 8.28
C THR A 170 -13.43 8.82 8.90
N PHE A 171 -12.44 9.41 8.23
CA PHE A 171 -11.64 10.53 8.73
C PHE A 171 -11.16 11.42 7.58
N THR A 172 -11.16 12.73 7.77
CA THR A 172 -10.59 13.68 6.81
C THR A 172 -9.06 13.58 6.84
N CYS A 173 -8.51 12.96 5.80
CA CYS A 173 -7.06 12.76 5.66
C CYS A 173 -6.37 14.00 5.07
N GLY A 174 -5.02 14.02 5.16
CA GLY A 174 -4.16 15.08 4.61
C GLY A 174 -2.91 15.33 5.45
N HIS A 175 -2.98 15.11 6.76
CA HIS A 175 -1.84 15.28 7.67
C HIS A 175 -1.22 13.94 8.05
N ALA A 176 0.11 13.92 8.17
CA ALA A 176 0.86 12.75 8.60
C ALA A 176 0.78 12.53 10.11
N SER A 177 0.95 11.28 10.53
CA SER A 177 1.14 10.85 11.92
C SER A 177 -0.09 10.90 12.82
N ASN A 178 -1.28 11.29 12.30
CA ASN A 178 -2.49 11.46 13.11
C ASN A 178 -3.46 10.26 13.08
N SER A 179 -3.23 9.30 12.17
CA SER A 179 -4.15 8.17 11.97
C SER A 179 -4.33 7.30 13.20
N ILE A 180 -3.25 7.05 13.97
CA ILE A 180 -3.30 6.22 15.18
C ILE A 180 -4.17 6.88 16.24
N SER A 181 -3.96 8.18 16.51
CA SER A 181 -4.76 8.92 17.50
C SER A 181 -6.23 9.01 17.10
N ALA A 182 -6.51 9.27 15.81
CA ALA A 182 -7.88 9.31 15.30
C ALA A 182 -8.57 7.94 15.40
N ALA A 183 -7.90 6.87 14.98
CA ALA A 183 -8.40 5.51 15.08
C ALA A 183 -8.62 5.06 16.53
N LEU A 184 -7.70 5.42 17.44
CA LEU A 184 -7.84 5.14 18.85
C LEU A 184 -9.09 5.83 19.43
N GLY A 185 -9.32 7.10 19.11
CA GLY A 185 -10.53 7.81 19.55
C GLY A 185 -11.81 7.13 19.06
N MET A 186 -11.82 6.62 17.82
CA MET A 186 -12.95 5.85 17.28
C MET A 186 -13.13 4.51 18.00
N ALA A 187 -12.04 3.79 18.31
CA ALA A 187 -12.10 2.51 19.01
C ALA A 187 -12.58 2.67 20.45
N VAL A 188 -12.13 3.71 21.17
CA VAL A 188 -12.60 4.04 22.52
C VAL A 188 -14.08 4.41 22.48
N ALA A 189 -14.50 5.27 21.54
CA ALA A 189 -15.91 5.65 21.40
C ALA A 189 -16.81 4.44 21.06
N ALA A 190 -16.33 3.48 20.27
CA ALA A 190 -17.05 2.25 19.99
C ALA A 190 -17.20 1.38 21.26
N ALA A 191 -16.14 1.25 22.04
CA ALA A 191 -16.18 0.53 23.32
C ALA A 191 -17.16 1.16 24.31
N GLU A 192 -17.14 2.48 24.48
CA GLU A 192 -18.06 3.23 25.34
C GLU A 192 -19.54 3.10 24.89
N LYS A 193 -19.79 2.99 23.59
CA LYS A 193 -21.12 2.72 23.03
C LYS A 193 -21.55 1.26 23.13
N GLY A 194 -20.68 0.36 23.60
CA GLY A 194 -20.95 -1.07 23.67
C GLY A 194 -20.86 -1.81 22.30
N GLU A 195 -20.27 -1.20 21.30
CA GLU A 195 -20.08 -1.76 19.94
C GLU A 195 -18.85 -2.70 19.95
N LYS A 196 -18.95 -3.82 20.68
CA LYS A 196 -17.83 -4.74 20.94
C LYS A 196 -17.25 -5.41 19.69
N ASP A 197 -18.07 -5.55 18.65
CA ASP A 197 -17.69 -6.22 17.40
C ASP A 197 -17.15 -5.25 16.35
N ARG A 198 -17.11 -3.94 16.66
CA ARG A 198 -16.53 -2.96 15.76
C ARG A 198 -15.02 -2.98 15.84
N HIS A 199 -14.37 -3.12 14.70
CA HIS A 199 -12.93 -2.99 14.54
C HIS A 199 -12.56 -1.63 13.96
N VAL A 200 -11.43 -1.11 14.39
CA VAL A 200 -10.86 0.12 13.85
C VAL A 200 -9.43 -0.15 13.39
N VAL A 201 -9.12 0.21 12.15
CA VAL A 201 -7.81 -0.03 11.54
C VAL A 201 -7.16 1.30 11.20
N ALA A 202 -5.94 1.52 11.67
CA ALA A 202 -5.08 2.62 11.24
C ALA A 202 -4.02 2.09 10.28
N VAL A 203 -3.94 2.65 9.06
CA VAL A 203 -2.88 2.35 8.09
C VAL A 203 -1.92 3.51 8.03
N ILE A 204 -0.69 3.30 8.47
CA ILE A 204 0.34 4.34 8.58
C ILE A 204 1.61 3.92 7.85
N GLY A 205 2.24 4.84 7.12
CA GLY A 205 3.54 4.62 6.48
C GLY A 205 4.72 4.83 7.43
N ASP A 206 5.88 4.27 7.08
CA ASP A 206 7.15 4.41 7.81
C ASP A 206 7.56 5.87 8.01
N GLY A 207 7.41 6.71 6.99
CA GLY A 207 7.67 8.14 7.09
C GLY A 207 6.80 8.85 8.11
N SER A 208 5.50 8.53 8.17
CA SER A 208 4.56 9.10 9.13
C SER A 208 4.79 8.60 10.57
N MET A 209 5.33 7.39 10.73
CA MET A 209 5.70 6.84 12.04
C MET A 209 6.82 7.64 12.72
N SER A 210 7.58 8.44 12.01
CA SER A 210 8.63 9.30 12.59
C SER A 210 8.10 10.52 13.35
N GLY A 211 6.82 10.85 13.19
CA GLY A 211 6.20 12.00 13.86
C GLY A 211 5.83 11.72 15.32
N GLY A 212 6.01 12.72 16.20
CA GLY A 212 5.74 12.60 17.62
C GLY A 212 4.29 12.21 17.94
N LEU A 213 3.34 12.73 17.16
CA LEU A 213 1.91 12.42 17.34
C LEU A 213 1.58 10.92 17.16
N ALA A 214 2.31 10.21 16.27
CA ALA A 214 2.16 8.77 16.12
C ALA A 214 2.58 8.04 17.41
N PHE A 215 3.67 8.48 18.06
CA PHE A 215 4.13 7.93 19.35
C PHE A 215 3.18 8.23 20.49
N GLU A 216 2.61 9.42 20.54
CA GLU A 216 1.57 9.75 21.54
C GLU A 216 0.36 8.85 21.37
N GLY A 217 -0.09 8.63 20.14
CA GLY A 217 -1.15 7.69 19.82
C GLY A 217 -0.85 6.27 20.28
N LEU A 218 0.35 5.77 19.98
CA LEU A 218 0.81 4.44 20.42
C LEU A 218 0.87 4.33 21.95
N ASN A 219 1.46 5.31 22.61
CA ASN A 219 1.55 5.33 24.08
C ASN A 219 0.17 5.27 24.73
N ASN A 220 -0.80 6.01 24.21
CA ASN A 220 -2.16 6.00 24.72
C ASN A 220 -2.93 4.73 24.35
N ALA A 221 -2.72 4.18 23.14
CA ALA A 221 -3.34 2.92 22.70
C ALA A 221 -2.97 1.73 23.59
N SER A 222 -1.78 1.77 24.21
CA SER A 222 -1.32 0.73 25.13
C SER A 222 -2.02 0.73 26.49
N SER A 223 -2.68 1.84 26.84
CA SER A 223 -3.24 2.07 28.17
C SER A 223 -4.67 1.54 28.33
N THR A 224 -5.42 1.42 27.23
CA THR A 224 -6.84 1.04 27.25
C THR A 224 -7.09 -0.16 26.36
N PRO A 225 -7.81 -1.19 26.82
CA PRO A 225 -8.28 -2.27 25.96
C PRO A 225 -9.17 -1.70 24.83
N ASN A 226 -8.84 -2.02 23.59
CA ASN A 226 -9.59 -1.56 22.42
C ASN A 226 -9.41 -2.52 21.23
N ASN A 227 -10.31 -2.44 20.25
CA ASN A 227 -10.25 -3.21 19.01
C ASN A 227 -9.52 -2.41 17.90
N LEU A 228 -8.35 -1.86 18.22
CA LEU A 228 -7.52 -1.12 17.30
C LEU A 228 -6.46 -2.04 16.68
N LEU A 229 -6.43 -2.07 15.34
CA LEU A 229 -5.35 -2.66 14.55
C LEU A 229 -4.53 -1.54 13.91
N ILE A 230 -3.24 -1.54 14.14
CA ILE A 230 -2.31 -0.60 13.49
C ILE A 230 -1.49 -1.37 12.46
N ILE A 231 -1.56 -0.95 11.22
CA ILE A 231 -0.80 -1.53 10.11
C ILE A 231 0.27 -0.53 9.70
N LEU A 232 1.51 -0.88 9.98
CA LEU A 232 2.68 -0.15 9.50
C LEU A 232 3.05 -0.66 8.10
N ASN A 233 2.78 0.15 7.08
CA ASN A 233 3.20 -0.11 5.71
C ASN A 233 4.58 0.49 5.48
N ASP A 234 5.60 -0.36 5.54
CA ASP A 234 7.00 0.01 5.33
C ASP A 234 7.46 -0.51 3.97
N ASN A 235 7.67 0.40 3.04
CA ASN A 235 8.18 0.11 1.69
C ASN A 235 9.59 0.70 1.47
N ASP A 236 10.25 1.16 2.53
CA ASP A 236 11.57 1.83 2.54
C ASP A 236 11.65 3.04 1.57
N MET A 237 10.48 3.59 1.19
CA MET A 237 10.34 4.68 0.21
C MET A 237 9.50 5.81 0.80
N SER A 238 10.14 6.91 1.11
CA SER A 238 9.48 8.22 1.31
C SER A 238 9.85 9.16 0.14
N ILE A 239 9.29 10.38 0.14
CA ILE A 239 9.60 11.41 -0.88
C ILE A 239 11.10 11.67 -0.94
N ASP A 240 11.78 11.62 0.22
CA ASP A 240 13.22 11.62 0.37
C ASP A 240 13.64 10.45 1.29
N ARG A 241 14.94 10.15 1.37
CA ARG A 241 15.43 9.11 2.26
C ARG A 241 15.07 9.44 3.70
N SER A 242 14.30 8.56 4.35
CA SER A 242 14.03 8.68 5.77
C SER A 242 15.32 8.76 6.55
N VAL A 243 15.43 9.71 7.49
CA VAL A 243 16.60 9.92 8.34
C VAL A 243 16.23 9.72 9.80
N GLY A 244 17.21 9.40 10.63
CA GLY A 244 17.04 9.31 12.08
C GLY A 244 16.98 7.90 12.63
N GLY A 245 16.97 7.82 13.97
CA GLY A 245 17.07 6.55 14.71
C GLY A 245 15.89 5.61 14.48
N MET A 246 14.69 6.14 14.20
CA MET A 246 13.51 5.33 13.92
C MET A 246 13.66 4.52 12.63
N LYS A 247 14.19 5.13 11.55
CA LYS A 247 14.48 4.38 10.33
C LYS A 247 15.44 3.23 10.59
N GLN A 248 16.53 3.51 11.29
CA GLN A 248 17.51 2.46 11.63
C GLN A 248 16.87 1.36 12.48
N TYR A 249 15.97 1.74 13.37
CA TYR A 249 15.24 0.79 14.21
C TYR A 249 14.28 -0.08 13.36
N LEU A 250 13.45 0.52 12.49
CA LEU A 250 12.54 -0.21 11.61
C LEU A 250 13.31 -1.11 10.62
N PHE A 251 14.41 -0.61 10.06
CA PHE A 251 15.31 -1.40 9.22
C PHE A 251 15.86 -2.62 9.95
N ASN A 252 16.28 -2.47 11.21
CA ASN A 252 16.76 -3.58 12.01
C ASN A 252 15.64 -4.60 12.34
N LEU A 253 14.39 -4.15 12.50
CA LEU A 253 13.23 -5.02 12.65
C LEU A 253 12.96 -5.84 11.39
N THR A 254 12.99 -5.21 10.23
CA THR A 254 12.74 -5.88 8.93
C THR A 254 13.87 -6.82 8.53
N THR A 255 15.12 -6.46 8.81
CA THR A 255 16.29 -7.30 8.51
C THR A 255 16.47 -8.48 9.46
N SER A 256 15.80 -8.51 10.60
CA SER A 256 15.78 -9.64 11.55
C SER A 256 15.08 -10.90 11.00
N ASN A 257 14.81 -10.97 9.72
CA ASN A 257 14.17 -12.10 9.03
C ASN A 257 14.84 -13.47 9.24
N ARG A 258 16.13 -13.52 9.58
CA ARG A 258 16.82 -14.79 9.88
C ARG A 258 16.23 -15.50 11.09
N TYR A 259 15.80 -14.76 12.10
CA TYR A 259 15.16 -15.33 13.30
C TYR A 259 13.76 -15.84 13.01
N ASN A 260 12.96 -15.07 12.28
CA ASN A 260 11.59 -15.46 11.92
C ASN A 260 11.56 -16.67 10.98
N GLN A 261 12.47 -16.75 10.01
CA GLN A 261 12.61 -17.93 9.14
C GLN A 261 13.08 -19.18 9.91
N LEU A 262 13.99 -19.02 10.88
CA LEU A 262 14.45 -20.13 11.70
C LEU A 262 13.31 -20.66 12.58
N ARG A 263 12.52 -19.76 13.20
CA ARG A 263 11.35 -20.09 13.99
C ARG A 263 10.28 -20.82 13.17
N PHE A 264 10.03 -20.35 11.95
CA PHE A 264 9.04 -20.96 11.05
C PHE A 264 9.49 -22.35 10.57
N LYS A 265 10.78 -22.50 10.23
CA LYS A 265 11.35 -23.79 9.83
C LYS A 265 11.35 -24.80 10.98
N THR A 266 11.72 -24.38 12.19
CA THR A 266 11.75 -25.27 13.37
C THR A 266 10.32 -25.66 13.81
N SER A 267 9.36 -24.75 13.82
CA SER A 267 7.96 -25.10 14.15
C SER A 267 7.35 -26.04 13.13
N ARG A 268 7.66 -25.87 11.84
CA ARG A 268 7.20 -26.76 10.77
C ARG A 268 7.84 -28.13 10.81
N LEU A 269 9.11 -28.21 11.22
CA LEU A 269 9.84 -29.47 11.41
C LEU A 269 9.28 -30.25 12.58
N LEU A 270 9.05 -29.60 13.72
CA LEU A 270 8.45 -30.21 14.92
C LEU A 270 7.00 -30.66 14.68
N PHE A 271 6.24 -29.95 13.84
CA PHE A 271 4.90 -30.35 13.42
C PHE A 271 4.96 -31.59 12.51
N LYS A 272 5.89 -31.64 11.53
CA LYS A 272 6.11 -32.81 10.67
C LYS A 272 6.57 -34.07 11.43
N MET A 273 7.25 -33.90 12.55
CA MET A 273 7.72 -34.99 13.40
C MET A 273 6.64 -35.54 14.36
N GLY A 274 5.40 -35.04 14.31
CA GLY A 274 4.27 -35.51 15.13
C GLY A 274 4.42 -35.26 16.63
N LEU A 275 5.40 -34.45 17.04
CA LEU A 275 5.71 -34.17 18.46
C LEU A 275 4.84 -33.07 19.08
N LEU A 276 3.96 -32.43 18.30
CA LEU A 276 3.13 -31.29 18.73
C LEU A 276 1.64 -31.55 18.51
N ASN A 277 0.93 -31.79 19.61
CA ASN A 277 -0.52 -31.61 19.68
C ASN A 277 -0.86 -30.13 19.89
N GLU A 278 -2.06 -29.66 19.49
CA GLU A 278 -2.47 -28.24 19.53
C GLU A 278 -2.27 -27.58 20.90
N ASP A 279 -2.55 -28.29 21.99
CA ASP A 279 -2.41 -27.75 23.34
C ASP A 279 -0.92 -27.64 23.78
N ARG A 280 -0.10 -28.60 23.40
CA ARG A 280 1.34 -28.56 23.61
C ARG A 280 2.01 -27.48 22.76
N ARG A 281 1.48 -27.19 21.56
CA ARG A 281 1.92 -26.07 20.71
C ARG A 281 1.70 -24.73 21.40
N LYS A 282 0.52 -24.50 22.02
CA LYS A 282 0.23 -23.26 22.76
C LYS A 282 1.15 -23.11 23.98
N ALA A 283 1.42 -24.19 24.69
CA ALA A 283 2.34 -24.19 25.83
C ALA A 283 3.80 -23.93 25.39
N LEU A 284 4.25 -24.55 24.30
CA LEU A 284 5.59 -24.34 23.76
C LEU A 284 5.80 -22.93 23.19
N ILE A 285 4.75 -22.36 22.57
CA ILE A 285 4.78 -20.96 22.12
C ILE A 285 4.87 -20.00 23.30
N ARG A 286 4.11 -20.25 24.40
CA ARG A 286 4.22 -19.45 25.63
C ARG A 286 5.62 -19.59 26.25
N PHE A 287 6.15 -20.79 26.34
CA PHE A 287 7.48 -21.06 26.87
C PHE A 287 8.60 -20.47 26.00
N ALA A 288 8.50 -20.59 24.67
CA ALA A 288 9.44 -19.96 23.74
C ALA A 288 9.38 -18.44 23.79
N ASN A 289 8.16 -17.86 23.98
CA ASN A 289 8.01 -16.42 24.19
C ASN A 289 8.57 -15.97 25.54
N SER A 290 8.43 -16.77 26.61
CA SER A 290 9.05 -16.48 27.90
C SER A 290 10.59 -16.58 27.85
N LEU A 291 11.12 -17.58 27.15
CA LEU A 291 12.58 -17.71 26.92
C LEU A 291 13.10 -16.57 26.02
N LYS A 292 12.29 -16.14 25.03
CA LYS A 292 12.62 -15.00 24.17
C LYS A 292 12.69 -13.69 24.98
N SER A 293 11.75 -13.46 25.90
CA SER A 293 11.77 -12.29 26.78
C SER A 293 12.96 -12.29 27.75
N MET A 294 13.46 -13.47 28.13
CA MET A 294 14.65 -13.59 28.98
C MET A 294 15.97 -13.53 28.19
N ALA A 295 15.97 -13.95 26.92
CA ALA A 295 17.19 -14.02 26.10
C ALA A 295 17.35 -12.82 25.14
N ALA A 296 16.28 -12.09 24.83
CA ALA A 296 16.34 -10.94 23.95
C ALA A 296 16.68 -9.68 24.76
N GLN A 297 17.93 -9.26 24.69
CA GLN A 297 18.36 -7.93 25.16
C GLN A 297 17.75 -6.75 24.36
N GLN A 298 16.89 -7.00 23.40
CA GLN A 298 16.17 -5.98 22.64
C GLN A 298 14.67 -6.34 22.55
N GLN A 299 13.89 -5.86 23.50
CA GLN A 299 12.44 -5.77 23.31
C GLN A 299 12.17 -4.82 22.13
N ASN A 300 11.28 -5.26 21.22
CA ASN A 300 10.72 -4.39 20.21
C ASN A 300 10.02 -3.22 20.93
N ILE A 301 10.18 -1.98 20.43
CA ILE A 301 9.60 -0.79 21.02
C ILE A 301 8.07 -0.93 21.20
N PHE A 302 7.39 -1.62 20.31
CA PHE A 302 5.96 -1.86 20.38
C PHE A 302 5.61 -2.84 21.52
N GLU A 303 6.37 -3.92 21.65
CA GLU A 303 6.23 -4.86 22.79
C GLU A 303 6.62 -4.20 24.12
N GLY A 304 7.60 -3.30 24.10
CA GLY A 304 7.97 -2.47 25.26
C GLY A 304 6.86 -1.51 25.70
N MET A 305 6.01 -1.09 24.77
CA MET A 305 4.78 -0.32 25.03
C MET A 305 3.56 -1.21 25.33
N ASN A 306 3.73 -2.52 25.54
CA ASN A 306 2.63 -3.48 25.71
C ASN A 306 1.69 -3.58 24.48
N ILE A 307 2.18 -3.26 23.29
CA ILE A 307 1.47 -3.45 22.02
C ILE A 307 1.93 -4.75 21.41
N ARG A 308 0.98 -5.64 21.08
CA ARG A 308 1.30 -6.91 20.45
C ARG A 308 1.74 -6.68 19.00
N TYR A 309 2.96 -7.07 18.68
CA TYR A 309 3.53 -6.91 17.35
C TYR A 309 3.52 -8.22 16.55
N PHE A 310 3.07 -8.13 15.30
CA PHE A 310 3.12 -9.21 14.31
C PHE A 310 3.86 -8.69 13.08
N GLY A 311 5.03 -9.19 12.82
CA GLY A 311 5.76 -8.80 11.63
C GLY A 311 7.25 -9.09 11.71
N PRO A 312 7.97 -8.71 10.65
CA PRO A 312 7.45 -8.34 9.34
C PRO A 312 6.79 -9.52 8.62
N ILE A 313 5.77 -9.24 7.80
CA ILE A 313 4.99 -10.23 7.06
C ILE A 313 5.51 -10.26 5.61
#